data_bf94c54d982ab81bab1cd139d3259e01
#
_entry.id   bf94c54d982ab81bab1cd139d3259e01
#
_cell.length_a   1.000
_cell.length_b   1.000
_cell.length_c   1.000
_cell.angle_alpha   90.00
_cell.angle_beta   90.00
_cell.angle_gamma   90.00
#
_symmetry.space_group_name_H-M   'P 1'
#
loop_
_entity.id
_entity.type
_entity.pdbx_description
1 polymer ?
#
loop_
_entity_poly.entity_id
_entity_poly.type
_entity_poly.pdbx_seq_one_letter_code
_entity_poly.pdbx_strand_id
1 'polypeptide(L)'
;MSNNKITIYTDGACTGNPGPGGYGIVIRGLEGTQEMSGGFSLTTNNRMELLAAIEGLKAIKTPSEITLYSDSKYLVDAINKEWVFRWQTNKWKRNKREKAENVDLWKQLLPELKKHKVRFIWVKGHAGAPANERCDKLAVEASKEKNLPPDEGYGEKSKQKSMF
;
A
#
# COMPACT_ATOMS: atom_id res chain seq x y z
N MET A 1 -14.36 16.30 -21.39
CA MET A 1 -14.31 15.53 -20.16
C MET A 1 -13.40 14.35 -20.31
N SER A 2 -12.27 14.47 -19.77
CA SER A 2 -11.38 13.34 -19.78
C SER A 2 -11.74 12.41 -18.62
N ASN A 3 -12.35 11.30 -18.94
CA ASN A 3 -12.40 10.20 -18.00
C ASN A 3 -11.01 9.55 -18.05
N ASN A 4 -10.10 10.06 -17.24
CA ASN A 4 -8.79 9.44 -17.11
C ASN A 4 -8.96 8.11 -16.40
N LYS A 5 -8.98 7.03 -17.19
CA LYS A 5 -9.03 5.68 -16.65
C LYS A 5 -7.62 5.17 -16.50
N ILE A 6 -7.24 4.89 -15.27
CA ILE A 6 -5.90 4.45 -14.93
C ILE A 6 -5.97 3.13 -14.20
N THR A 7 -5.05 2.24 -14.50
CA THR A 7 -4.91 0.96 -13.81
C THR A 7 -3.62 0.97 -13.02
N ILE A 8 -3.68 0.62 -11.74
CA ILE A 8 -2.52 0.52 -10.87
C ILE A 8 -2.42 -0.91 -10.37
N TYR A 9 -1.23 -1.50 -10.51
CA TYR A 9 -0.89 -2.80 -9.93
C TYR A 9 0.10 -2.55 -8.81
N THR A 10 -0.10 -3.20 -7.68
CA THR A 10 0.73 -2.99 -6.49
C THR A 10 1.13 -4.31 -5.86
N ASP A 11 2.29 -4.34 -5.23
CA ASP A 11 2.73 -5.47 -4.43
C ASP A 11 3.68 -5.00 -3.33
N GLY A 12 3.76 -5.77 -2.27
CA GLY A 12 4.69 -5.55 -1.18
C GLY A 12 5.40 -6.86 -0.86
N ALA A 13 6.64 -6.76 -0.45
CA ALA A 13 7.45 -7.90 -0.07
C ALA A 13 8.23 -7.58 1.21
N CYS A 14 8.38 -8.55 2.08
CA CYS A 14 9.14 -8.36 3.31
C CYS A 14 9.86 -9.67 3.65
N THR A 15 11.16 -9.57 3.88
CA THR A 15 11.97 -10.72 4.27
C THR A 15 11.95 -10.85 5.79
N GLY A 16 11.28 -11.91 6.31
CA GLY A 16 11.14 -12.08 7.75
C GLY A 16 10.26 -11.02 8.39
N ASN A 17 9.05 -11.02 8.18
CA ASN A 17 7.99 -10.07 8.57
C ASN A 17 7.82 -9.90 10.10
N PRO A 18 8.47 -8.91 10.79
CA PRO A 18 9.16 -7.76 10.21
C PRO A 18 10.58 -8.06 9.72
N GLY A 19 11.05 -7.19 8.84
CA GLY A 19 12.38 -7.29 8.26
C GLY A 19 12.54 -6.27 7.15
N PRO A 20 13.60 -6.37 6.34
CA PRO A 20 13.73 -5.52 5.16
C PRO A 20 12.57 -5.76 4.22
N GLY A 21 11.96 -4.69 3.74
CA GLY A 21 10.81 -4.78 2.87
C GLY A 21 10.85 -3.79 1.73
N GLY A 22 10.02 -4.06 0.70
CA GLY A 22 9.92 -3.19 -0.44
C GLY A 22 8.52 -3.22 -1.03
N TYR A 23 8.24 -2.24 -1.87
CA TYR A 23 6.99 -2.18 -2.63
C TYR A 23 7.28 -1.98 -4.10
N GLY A 24 6.38 -2.45 -4.93
CA GLY A 24 6.46 -2.29 -6.39
C GLY A 24 5.11 -1.85 -6.92
N ILE A 25 5.16 -0.97 -7.91
CA ILE A 25 3.97 -0.35 -8.51
C ILE A 25 4.13 -0.31 -10.01
N VAL A 26 3.08 -0.68 -10.74
CA VAL A 26 2.99 -0.48 -12.18
C VAL A 26 1.73 0.32 -12.46
N ILE A 27 1.90 1.47 -13.11
CA ILE A 27 0.78 2.36 -13.45
C ILE A 27 0.62 2.35 -14.96
N ARG A 28 -0.59 2.04 -15.43
CA ARG A 28 -0.93 2.09 -16.86
C ARG A 28 -2.03 3.11 -17.08
N GLY A 29 -1.76 4.04 -17.97
CA GLY A 29 -2.70 5.09 -18.33
C GLY A 29 -2.59 5.43 -19.81
N LEU A 30 -3.23 6.51 -20.21
CA LEU A 30 -3.23 6.96 -21.61
C LEU A 30 -1.83 7.28 -22.12
N GLU A 31 -0.94 7.72 -21.22
CA GLU A 31 0.43 8.14 -21.59
C GLU A 31 1.44 7.00 -21.53
N GLY A 32 1.00 5.78 -21.28
CA GLY A 32 1.88 4.63 -21.26
C GLY A 32 1.98 3.99 -19.87
N THR A 33 3.12 3.35 -19.63
CA THR A 33 3.36 2.57 -18.40
C THR A 33 4.46 3.21 -17.59
N GLN A 34 4.23 3.37 -16.29
CA GLN A 34 5.21 3.88 -15.34
C GLN A 34 5.44 2.84 -14.24
N GLU A 35 6.68 2.67 -13.83
CA GLU A 35 7.04 1.78 -12.74
C GLU A 35 7.62 2.57 -11.58
N MET A 36 7.30 2.15 -10.36
CA MET A 36 7.83 2.76 -9.14
C MET A 36 8.17 1.67 -8.14
N SER A 37 9.14 1.93 -7.28
CA SER A 37 9.50 1.02 -6.21
C SER A 37 10.21 1.76 -5.10
N GLY A 38 10.29 1.14 -3.94
CA GLY A 38 11.03 1.66 -2.80
C GLY A 38 11.10 0.60 -1.72
N GLY A 39 11.95 0.82 -0.72
CA GLY A 39 12.12 -0.13 0.34
C GLY A 39 12.58 0.49 1.65
N PHE A 40 12.55 -0.32 2.70
CA PHE A 40 12.89 0.08 4.06
C PHE A 40 13.65 -1.03 4.77
N SER A 41 14.52 -0.63 5.69
CA SER A 41 15.40 -1.56 6.40
C SER A 41 14.65 -2.46 7.38
N LEU A 42 13.55 -1.98 7.95
CA LEU A 42 12.72 -2.76 8.87
C LEU A 42 11.26 -2.30 8.74
N THR A 43 10.42 -3.20 8.28
CA THR A 43 8.99 -2.91 8.06
C THR A 43 8.20 -4.22 8.07
N THR A 44 6.94 -4.18 7.66
CA THR A 44 6.09 -5.36 7.56
C THR A 44 5.49 -5.47 6.17
N ASN A 45 5.03 -6.66 5.83
CA ASN A 45 4.37 -6.90 4.55
C ASN A 45 3.14 -5.99 4.38
N ASN A 46 2.29 -5.89 5.41
CA ASN A 46 1.09 -5.06 5.34
C ASN A 46 1.42 -3.58 5.12
N ARG A 47 2.48 -3.08 5.74
CA ARG A 47 2.90 -1.69 5.53
C ARG A 47 3.36 -1.47 4.08
N MET A 48 4.06 -2.43 3.51
CA MET A 48 4.53 -2.33 2.12
C MET A 48 3.36 -2.38 1.13
N GLU A 49 2.37 -3.22 1.40
CA GLU A 49 1.15 -3.27 0.59
C GLU A 49 0.38 -1.94 0.63
N LEU A 50 0.22 -1.37 1.83
CA LEU A 50 -0.42 -0.07 2.00
C LEU A 50 0.35 1.04 1.28
N LEU A 51 1.66 1.07 1.47
CA LEU A 51 2.51 2.11 0.91
C LEU A 51 2.53 2.05 -0.61
N ALA A 52 2.50 0.85 -1.19
CA ALA A 52 2.39 0.70 -2.63
C ALA A 52 1.12 1.39 -3.16
N ALA A 53 -0.01 1.17 -2.50
CA ALA A 53 -1.26 1.84 -2.88
C ALA A 53 -1.16 3.35 -2.73
N ILE A 54 -0.61 3.82 -1.60
CA ILE A 54 -0.46 5.25 -1.33
C ILE A 54 0.41 5.92 -2.40
N GLU A 55 1.59 5.39 -2.64
CA GLU A 55 2.54 5.99 -3.58
C GLU A 55 2.02 5.93 -5.02
N GLY A 56 1.34 4.84 -5.37
CA GLY A 56 0.71 4.73 -6.69
C GLY A 56 -0.36 5.78 -6.91
N LEU A 57 -1.23 5.99 -5.93
CA LEU A 57 -2.29 6.99 -6.02
C LEU A 57 -1.74 8.41 -6.00
N LYS A 58 -0.72 8.67 -5.17
CA LYS A 58 -0.07 9.99 -5.11
C LYS A 58 0.62 10.37 -6.43
N ALA A 59 1.06 9.39 -7.19
CA ALA A 59 1.70 9.65 -8.48
C ALA A 59 0.72 10.21 -9.52
N ILE A 60 -0.58 10.02 -9.32
CA ILE A 60 -1.62 10.53 -10.20
C ILE A 60 -2.04 11.90 -9.69
N LYS A 61 -1.64 12.95 -10.40
CA LYS A 61 -1.82 14.33 -9.92
C LYS A 61 -3.21 14.88 -10.14
N THR A 62 -3.92 14.42 -11.16
CA THR A 62 -5.26 14.89 -11.52
C THR A 62 -6.31 13.89 -11.03
N PRO A 63 -7.46 14.36 -10.49
CA PRO A 63 -8.52 13.43 -10.11
C PRO A 63 -8.89 12.50 -11.26
N SER A 64 -8.92 11.20 -11.00
CA SER A 64 -9.05 10.17 -12.03
C SER A 64 -9.90 9.01 -11.55
N GLU A 65 -10.39 8.20 -12.50
CA GLU A 65 -10.97 6.89 -12.19
C GLU A 65 -9.84 5.86 -12.20
N ILE A 66 -9.63 5.20 -11.08
CA ILE A 66 -8.50 4.29 -10.91
C ILE A 66 -9.00 2.92 -10.48
N THR A 67 -8.54 1.87 -11.17
CA THR A 67 -8.71 0.50 -10.73
C THR A 67 -7.37 0.05 -10.18
N LEU A 68 -7.35 -0.33 -8.91
CA LEU A 68 -6.14 -0.74 -8.21
C LEU A 68 -6.23 -2.22 -7.85
N TYR A 69 -5.26 -2.99 -8.33
CA TYR A 69 -5.16 -4.43 -8.08
C TYR A 69 -4.12 -4.68 -7.00
N SER A 70 -4.49 -5.49 -6.01
CA SER A 70 -3.59 -5.88 -4.93
C SER A 70 -3.87 -7.32 -4.52
N ASP A 71 -2.83 -8.06 -4.12
CA ASP A 71 -2.99 -9.39 -3.56
C ASP A 71 -3.14 -9.36 -2.04
N SER A 72 -3.15 -8.18 -1.45
CA SER A 72 -3.34 -8.02 -0.01
C SER A 72 -4.81 -8.00 0.34
N LYS A 73 -5.30 -9.08 0.93
CA LYS A 73 -6.68 -9.12 1.45
C LYS A 73 -6.89 -8.09 2.53
N TYR A 74 -5.89 -7.87 3.38
CA TYR A 74 -5.94 -6.85 4.43
C TYR A 74 -6.29 -5.48 3.87
N LEU A 75 -5.55 -5.03 2.84
CA LEU A 75 -5.79 -3.74 2.21
C LEU A 75 -7.16 -3.69 1.54
N VAL A 76 -7.44 -4.65 0.68
CA VAL A 76 -8.66 -4.63 -0.14
C VAL A 76 -9.91 -4.76 0.73
N ASP A 77 -9.90 -5.67 1.69
CA ASP A 77 -11.05 -5.85 2.58
C ASP A 77 -11.26 -4.65 3.51
N ALA A 78 -10.19 -4.04 4.01
CA ALA A 78 -10.32 -2.87 4.87
C ALA A 78 -11.04 -1.72 4.17
N ILE A 79 -10.83 -1.59 2.86
CA ILE A 79 -11.51 -0.59 2.05
C ILE A 79 -12.92 -1.07 1.65
N ASN A 80 -13.02 -2.24 1.02
CA ASN A 80 -14.27 -2.71 0.43
C ASN A 80 -15.32 -3.10 1.46
N LYS A 81 -14.89 -3.57 2.62
CA LYS A 81 -15.79 -3.89 3.74
C LYS A 81 -15.94 -2.72 4.71
N GLU A 82 -15.37 -1.58 4.36
CA GLU A 82 -15.50 -0.33 5.08
C GLU A 82 -14.89 -0.35 6.50
N TRP A 83 -14.01 -1.30 6.78
CA TRP A 83 -13.37 -1.40 8.10
C TRP A 83 -12.59 -0.14 8.47
N VAL A 84 -11.81 0.40 7.52
CA VAL A 84 -10.98 1.58 7.79
C VAL A 84 -11.82 2.80 8.12
N PHE A 85 -12.98 2.93 7.48
CA PHE A 85 -13.88 4.05 7.74
C PHE A 85 -14.51 3.95 9.14
N ARG A 86 -14.82 2.73 9.58
CA ARG A 86 -15.29 2.49 10.95
C ARG A 86 -14.20 2.76 11.97
N TRP A 87 -12.97 2.36 11.68
CA TRP A 87 -11.84 2.66 12.56
C TRP A 87 -11.63 4.17 12.70
N GLN A 88 -11.70 4.90 11.59
CA GLN A 88 -11.57 6.36 11.60
C GLN A 88 -12.64 7.01 12.48
N THR A 89 -13.89 6.59 12.31
CA THR A 89 -15.01 7.09 13.09
C THR A 89 -14.87 6.75 14.57
N ASN A 90 -14.26 5.61 14.88
CA ASN A 90 -14.08 5.13 16.25
C ASN A 90 -12.70 5.49 16.83
N LYS A 91 -12.15 6.65 16.45
CA LYS A 91 -10.86 7.16 16.93
C LYS A 91 -9.71 6.20 16.69
N TRP A 92 -9.75 5.52 15.56
CA TRP A 92 -8.73 4.53 15.13
C TRP A 92 -8.63 3.33 16.04
N LYS A 93 -9.73 2.94 16.63
CA LYS A 93 -9.82 1.70 17.41
C LYS A 93 -10.50 0.63 16.58
N ARG A 94 -9.90 -0.55 16.55
CA ARG A 94 -10.41 -1.72 15.86
C ARG A 94 -11.52 -2.41 16.68
N ASN A 95 -11.40 -2.32 18.01
CA ASN A 95 -12.39 -2.79 18.98
C ASN A 95 -12.23 -2.01 20.29
N LYS A 96 -12.92 -2.41 21.35
CA LYS A 96 -12.89 -1.69 22.62
C LYS A 96 -11.49 -1.62 23.25
N ARG A 97 -10.62 -2.56 22.97
CA ARG A 97 -9.31 -2.70 23.62
C ARG A 97 -8.12 -2.37 22.72
N GLU A 98 -8.27 -2.53 21.42
CA GLU A 98 -7.15 -2.47 20.50
C GLU A 98 -7.28 -1.36 19.48
N LYS A 99 -6.16 -0.67 19.25
CA LYS A 99 -6.07 0.31 18.17
C LYS A 99 -5.93 -0.43 16.85
N ALA A 100 -6.41 0.21 15.78
CA ALA A 100 -6.13 -0.26 14.43
C ALA A 100 -4.62 -0.16 14.17
N GLU A 101 -4.10 -1.07 13.36
CA GLU A 101 -2.69 -1.04 12.99
C GLU A 101 -2.47 -0.13 11.78
N ASN A 102 -1.24 0.35 11.62
CA ASN A 102 -0.80 1.12 10.46
C ASN A 102 -1.59 2.41 10.25
N VAL A 103 -2.03 3.03 11.35
CA VAL A 103 -2.85 4.24 11.31
C VAL A 103 -2.19 5.36 10.54
N ASP A 104 -0.87 5.52 10.68
CA ASP A 104 -0.11 6.52 9.95
C ASP A 104 -0.28 6.38 8.44
N LEU A 105 -0.27 5.15 7.94
CA LEU A 105 -0.44 4.89 6.51
C LEU A 105 -1.89 5.05 6.07
N TRP A 106 -2.85 4.56 6.86
CA TRP A 106 -4.27 4.76 6.56
C TRP A 106 -4.62 6.24 6.45
N LYS A 107 -4.05 7.07 7.32
CA LYS A 107 -4.25 8.52 7.28
C LYS A 107 -3.68 9.15 6.01
N GLN A 108 -2.66 8.56 5.41
CA GLN A 108 -2.13 9.01 4.12
C GLN A 108 -2.97 8.53 2.94
N LEU A 109 -3.57 7.36 3.06
CA LEU A 109 -4.36 6.77 1.99
C LEU A 109 -5.72 7.45 1.82
N LEU A 110 -6.40 7.77 2.92
CA LEU A 110 -7.75 8.30 2.88
C LEU A 110 -7.92 9.58 2.04
N PRO A 111 -7.00 10.56 2.10
CA PRO A 111 -7.11 11.74 1.21
C PRO A 111 -7.06 11.38 -0.27
N GLU A 112 -6.28 10.36 -0.64
CA GLU A 112 -6.20 9.92 -2.04
C GLU A 112 -7.51 9.29 -2.50
N LEU A 113 -8.23 8.63 -1.60
CA LEU A 113 -9.54 8.05 -1.91
C LEU A 113 -10.61 9.13 -2.10
N LYS A 114 -10.42 10.30 -1.51
CA LYS A 114 -11.31 11.45 -1.73
C LYS A 114 -10.99 12.17 -3.04
N LYS A 115 -9.72 12.19 -3.41
CA LYS A 115 -9.25 12.86 -4.64
C LYS A 115 -9.64 12.10 -5.89
N HIS A 116 -9.53 10.77 -5.84
CA HIS A 116 -9.78 9.90 -6.99
C HIS A 116 -11.00 9.02 -6.74
N LYS A 117 -11.58 8.51 -7.82
CA LYS A 117 -12.57 7.44 -7.73
C LYS A 117 -11.82 6.12 -7.88
N VAL A 118 -11.55 5.46 -6.76
CA VAL A 118 -10.71 4.27 -6.73
C VAL A 118 -11.54 3.03 -6.47
N ARG A 119 -11.31 2.01 -7.29
CA ARG A 119 -11.89 0.69 -7.14
C ARG A 119 -10.77 -0.28 -6.79
N PHE A 120 -10.86 -0.90 -5.63
CA PHE A 120 -9.86 -1.88 -5.18
C PHE A 120 -10.35 -3.28 -5.55
N ILE A 121 -9.48 -4.02 -6.25
CA ILE A 121 -9.77 -5.39 -6.66
C ILE A 121 -8.69 -6.31 -6.11
N TRP A 122 -9.14 -7.31 -5.33
CA TRP A 122 -8.23 -8.33 -4.84
C TRP A 122 -7.91 -9.31 -5.96
N VAL A 123 -6.62 -9.63 -6.11
CA VAL A 123 -6.14 -10.66 -7.02
C VAL A 123 -5.40 -11.70 -6.19
N LYS A 124 -5.59 -12.96 -6.53
CA LYS A 124 -4.85 -14.02 -5.85
C LYS A 124 -3.37 -13.88 -6.19
N GLY A 125 -2.51 -13.94 -5.17
CA GLY A 125 -1.06 -13.75 -5.33
C GLY A 125 -0.49 -14.66 -6.40
N HIS A 126 0.39 -14.10 -7.23
CA HIS A 126 1.06 -14.80 -8.32
C HIS A 126 0.10 -15.41 -9.34
N ALA A 127 -1.03 -14.72 -9.60
CA ALA A 127 -2.06 -15.21 -10.52
C ALA A 127 -1.67 -15.10 -11.99
N GLY A 128 -0.38 -14.92 -12.31
CA GLY A 128 0.13 -14.99 -13.66
C GLY A 128 -0.03 -13.75 -14.52
N ALA A 129 -0.62 -12.67 -14.01
CA ALA A 129 -0.70 -11.42 -14.76
C ALA A 129 0.69 -10.78 -14.83
N PRO A 130 1.19 -10.43 -16.02
CA PRO A 130 2.56 -9.89 -16.16
C PRO A 130 2.82 -8.66 -15.29
N ALA A 131 1.84 -7.77 -15.15
CA ALA A 131 2.00 -6.58 -14.34
C ALA A 131 2.12 -6.91 -12.84
N ASN A 132 1.36 -7.90 -12.34
CA ASN A 132 1.47 -8.35 -10.95
C ASN A 132 2.84 -8.97 -10.68
N GLU A 133 3.33 -9.79 -11.61
CA GLU A 133 4.66 -10.38 -11.51
C GLU A 133 5.75 -9.30 -11.51
N ARG A 134 5.57 -8.26 -12.32
CA ARG A 134 6.50 -7.15 -12.38
C ARG A 134 6.54 -6.40 -11.05
N CYS A 135 5.38 -6.17 -10.43
CA CYS A 135 5.30 -5.52 -9.12
C CYS A 135 6.02 -6.33 -8.05
N ASP A 136 5.83 -7.65 -8.05
CA ASP A 136 6.51 -8.53 -7.11
C ASP A 136 8.03 -8.43 -7.27
N LYS A 137 8.51 -8.47 -8.50
CA LYS A 137 9.93 -8.36 -8.80
C LYS A 137 10.50 -7.02 -8.32
N LEU A 138 9.79 -5.92 -8.61
CA LEU A 138 10.19 -4.59 -8.15
C LEU A 138 10.25 -4.52 -6.62
N ALA A 139 9.25 -5.08 -5.94
CA ALA A 139 9.18 -5.09 -4.49
C ALA A 139 10.34 -5.88 -3.88
N VAL A 140 10.60 -7.08 -4.39
CA VAL A 140 11.67 -7.95 -3.90
C VAL A 140 13.04 -7.31 -4.13
N GLU A 141 13.27 -6.77 -5.32
CA GLU A 141 14.54 -6.10 -5.64
C GLU A 141 14.75 -4.89 -4.73
N ALA A 142 13.71 -4.09 -4.50
CA ALA A 142 13.81 -2.92 -3.60
C ALA A 142 14.15 -3.36 -2.18
N SER A 143 13.57 -4.46 -1.70
CA SER A 143 13.83 -4.95 -0.34
C SER A 143 15.28 -5.41 -0.13
N LYS A 144 16.00 -5.68 -1.20
CA LYS A 144 17.39 -6.16 -1.16
C LYS A 144 18.42 -5.06 -1.37
N GLU A 145 17.99 -3.83 -1.58
CA GLU A 145 18.90 -2.70 -1.77
C GLU A 145 19.72 -2.46 -0.52
N LYS A 146 20.93 -1.92 -0.71
CA LYS A 146 21.80 -1.53 0.41
C LYS A 146 21.39 -0.17 0.91
N ASN A 147 21.61 0.09 2.20
CA ASN A 147 21.39 1.40 2.82
C ASN A 147 19.94 1.86 2.74
N LEU A 148 19.01 0.94 2.94
CA LEU A 148 17.60 1.28 2.96
C LEU A 148 17.29 2.20 4.14
N PRO A 149 16.40 3.20 3.93
CA PRO A 149 15.99 4.07 5.02
C PRO A 149 15.11 3.32 6.02
N PRO A 150 14.98 3.84 7.24
CA PRO A 150 14.05 3.25 8.20
C PRO A 150 12.61 3.57 7.83
N ASP A 151 11.69 2.66 8.15
CA ASP A 151 10.26 2.95 8.11
C ASP A 151 9.92 3.61 9.44
N GLU A 152 9.91 4.92 9.45
CA GLU A 152 9.78 5.70 10.70
C GLU A 152 8.50 5.42 11.46
N GLY A 153 7.39 5.30 10.77
CA GLY A 153 6.11 4.99 11.40
C GLY A 153 6.10 3.63 12.10
N TYR A 154 6.76 2.65 11.52
CA TYR A 154 6.93 1.35 12.14
C TYR A 154 7.93 1.41 13.30
N GLY A 155 9.02 2.14 13.13
CA GLY A 155 10.04 2.30 14.16
C GLY A 155 9.50 2.94 15.43
N GLU A 156 8.68 3.97 15.32
CA GLU A 156 8.04 4.61 16.47
C GLU A 156 7.13 3.64 17.22
N LYS A 157 6.32 2.88 16.49
CA LYS A 157 5.44 1.88 17.08
C LYS A 157 6.24 0.79 17.79
N SER A 158 7.34 0.35 17.20
CA SER A 158 8.23 -0.65 17.81
C SER A 158 8.85 -0.14 19.10
N LYS A 159 9.28 1.13 19.12
CA LYS A 159 9.81 1.75 20.35
C LYS A 159 8.76 1.86 21.45
N GLN A 160 7.54 2.24 21.10
CA GLN A 160 6.45 2.31 22.07
C GLN A 160 6.15 0.94 22.67
N LYS A 161 6.18 -0.11 21.89
CA LYS A 161 5.99 -1.47 22.40
C LYS A 161 7.10 -1.92 23.33
N SER A 162 8.33 -1.51 23.06
CA SER A 162 9.48 -1.90 23.88
C SER A 162 9.58 -1.13 25.19
N MET A 163 8.85 -0.02 25.31
CA MET A 163 8.78 0.77 26.56
C MET A 163 7.77 0.21 27.57
N PHE A 164 6.97 -0.72 27.16
CA PHE A 164 5.95 -1.36 27.96
C PHE A 164 6.12 -2.86 27.96
#